data_a1e04252d468143e8ae86e8f684133ee
#
_entry.id   a1e04252d468143e8ae86e8f684133ee
#
_cell.length_a   1.000
_cell.length_b   1.000
_cell.length_c   1.000
_cell.angle_alpha   90.00
_cell.angle_beta   90.00
_cell.angle_gamma   90.00
#
_symmetry.space_group_name_H-M   'P 1'
#
loop_
_entity.id
_entity.type
_entity.pdbx_description
1 polymer ?
#
loop_
_entity_poly.entity_id
_entity_poly.type
_entity_poly.pdbx_seq_one_letter_code
_entity_poly.pdbx_strand_id
1 'polypeptide(L)'
;IFIVFLFCGFGFWGGLYLTRNSGDFASTAFDVNAPKVAAASGPVEFEPDAAKGEKLFIANCAACHQASGLGVPGAFPPLAKSAWVAGAEERLIKAILVGLAGEIEVNGVKYNGNMPNVGAALKDAQVAHIATYVRQAWGNTAGPVMDTKVAEVRKAIGTRGQYAPADLLKEHPLESK
;
A
#
# COMPACT_ATOMS: atom_id res chain seq x y z
N ILE A 1 -45.73 -37.50 2.89
CA ILE A 1 -46.11 -36.08 3.18
C ILE A 1 -44.96 -35.36 3.82
N PHE A 2 -44.29 -35.88 4.85
CA PHE A 2 -43.17 -35.24 5.54
C PHE A 2 -41.98 -34.87 4.62
N ILE A 3 -41.62 -35.76 3.70
CA ILE A 3 -40.52 -35.56 2.75
C ILE A 3 -40.80 -34.43 1.81
N VAL A 4 -42.05 -34.25 1.35
CA VAL A 4 -42.46 -33.17 0.45
C VAL A 4 -42.32 -31.81 1.14
N PHE A 5 -42.73 -31.68 2.39
CA PHE A 5 -42.57 -30.46 3.19
C PHE A 5 -41.10 -30.09 3.40
N LEU A 6 -40.24 -31.11 3.58
CA LEU A 6 -38.81 -30.92 3.79
C LEU A 6 -38.15 -30.40 2.49
N PHE A 7 -38.49 -30.98 1.33
CA PHE A 7 -37.99 -30.52 0.04
C PHE A 7 -38.50 -29.09 -0.32
N CYS A 8 -39.79 -28.81 -0.06
CA CYS A 8 -40.34 -27.47 -0.27
C CYS A 8 -39.69 -26.44 0.67
N GLY A 9 -39.41 -26.82 1.92
CA GLY A 9 -38.71 -25.97 2.87
C GLY A 9 -37.30 -25.64 2.43
N PHE A 10 -36.51 -26.63 2.01
CA PHE A 10 -35.15 -26.42 1.49
C PHE A 10 -35.15 -25.61 0.20
N GLY A 11 -36.10 -25.84 -0.71
CA GLY A 11 -36.25 -25.06 -1.95
C GLY A 11 -36.57 -23.58 -1.66
N PHE A 12 -37.46 -23.33 -0.72
CA PHE A 12 -37.84 -21.97 -0.30
C PHE A 12 -36.69 -21.25 0.38
N TRP A 13 -36.00 -21.91 1.35
CA TRP A 13 -34.84 -21.33 2.02
C TRP A 13 -33.65 -21.14 1.09
N GLY A 14 -33.39 -22.08 0.19
CA GLY A 14 -32.35 -21.96 -0.83
C GLY A 14 -32.62 -20.82 -1.79
N GLY A 15 -33.87 -20.66 -2.24
CA GLY A 15 -34.29 -19.53 -3.07
C GLY A 15 -34.13 -18.19 -2.36
N LEU A 16 -34.56 -18.13 -1.08
CA LEU A 16 -34.41 -16.91 -0.27
C LEU A 16 -32.93 -16.57 0.00
N TYR A 17 -32.09 -17.57 0.21
CA TYR A 17 -30.65 -17.40 0.39
C TYR A 17 -30.00 -16.87 -0.89
N LEU A 18 -30.34 -17.44 -2.04
CA LEU A 18 -29.83 -16.99 -3.34
C LEU A 18 -30.28 -15.55 -3.65
N THR A 19 -31.54 -15.19 -3.43
CA THR A 19 -32.00 -13.82 -3.65
C THR A 19 -31.35 -12.79 -2.73
N ARG A 20 -30.98 -13.19 -1.51
CA ARG A 20 -30.28 -12.29 -0.54
C ARG A 20 -28.78 -12.15 -0.77
N ASN A 21 -28.13 -13.17 -1.32
CA ASN A 21 -26.68 -13.25 -1.38
C ASN A 21 -26.11 -13.24 -2.83
N SER A 22 -26.95 -13.35 -3.86
CA SER A 22 -26.50 -13.40 -5.27
C SER A 22 -26.22 -12.03 -5.88
N GLY A 23 -26.30 -10.93 -5.12
CA GLY A 23 -26.24 -9.59 -5.70
C GLY A 23 -27.41 -9.35 -6.65
N ASP A 24 -27.80 -8.14 -6.90
CA ASP A 24 -28.89 -7.82 -7.82
C ASP A 24 -28.76 -8.63 -9.12
N PHE A 25 -29.79 -9.43 -9.39
CA PHE A 25 -30.01 -10.02 -10.72
C PHE A 25 -30.32 -8.86 -11.68
N ALA A 26 -29.29 -8.16 -12.10
CA ALA A 26 -29.43 -7.19 -13.16
C ALA A 26 -29.81 -7.96 -14.41
N SER A 27 -31.05 -7.81 -14.86
CA SER A 27 -31.57 -8.44 -16.10
C SER A 27 -30.67 -8.16 -17.30
N THR A 28 -29.89 -7.11 -17.25
CA THR A 28 -28.89 -6.71 -18.24
C THR A 28 -27.63 -7.60 -18.24
N ALA A 29 -27.38 -8.39 -17.19
CA ALA A 29 -26.21 -9.28 -17.14
C ALA A 29 -26.31 -10.48 -18.08
N PHE A 30 -27.55 -10.84 -18.53
CA PHE A 30 -27.83 -11.96 -19.41
C PHE A 30 -28.45 -11.55 -20.76
N ASP A 31 -28.61 -10.25 -21.01
CA ASP A 31 -29.08 -9.76 -22.30
C ASP A 31 -27.90 -9.70 -23.27
N VAL A 32 -27.90 -10.66 -24.23
CA VAL A 32 -26.85 -10.72 -25.27
C VAL A 32 -26.90 -9.51 -26.21
N ASN A 33 -27.99 -8.74 -26.22
CA ASN A 33 -28.18 -7.53 -27.00
C ASN A 33 -28.06 -6.26 -26.14
N ALA A 34 -27.86 -6.41 -24.82
CA ALA A 34 -27.58 -5.25 -23.99
C ALA A 34 -26.39 -4.50 -24.59
N PRO A 35 -26.50 -3.18 -24.80
CA PRO A 35 -25.34 -2.41 -25.21
C PRO A 35 -24.25 -2.72 -24.19
N LYS A 36 -23.13 -3.30 -24.64
CA LYS A 36 -21.96 -3.46 -23.80
C LYS A 36 -21.72 -2.10 -23.19
N VAL A 37 -22.11 -1.95 -21.92
CA VAL A 37 -21.64 -0.84 -21.14
C VAL A 37 -20.14 -1.03 -21.24
N ALA A 38 -19.52 -0.23 -22.10
CA ALA A 38 -18.08 -0.20 -22.22
C ALA A 38 -17.64 0.01 -20.78
N ALA A 39 -17.11 -1.06 -20.18
CA ALA A 39 -16.34 -0.89 -18.97
C ALA A 39 -15.50 0.33 -19.30
N ALA A 40 -15.61 1.36 -18.48
CA ALA A 40 -14.89 2.61 -18.69
C ALA A 40 -13.40 2.25 -18.69
N SER A 41 -12.92 1.77 -19.84
CA SER A 41 -11.56 1.39 -20.14
C SER A 41 -10.84 2.59 -20.76
N GLY A 42 -11.07 3.75 -20.13
CA GLY A 42 -10.04 4.76 -20.12
C GLY A 42 -8.91 4.25 -19.20
N PRO A 43 -7.66 4.58 -19.45
CA PRO A 43 -6.63 4.36 -18.45
C PRO A 43 -7.15 4.96 -17.15
N VAL A 44 -7.44 4.11 -16.15
CA VAL A 44 -7.83 4.58 -14.82
C VAL A 44 -6.62 5.33 -14.33
N GLU A 45 -6.71 6.67 -14.40
CA GLU A 45 -5.68 7.55 -13.89
C GLU A 45 -5.48 7.18 -12.41
N PHE A 46 -4.24 6.84 -12.07
CA PHE A 46 -3.92 6.41 -10.72
C PHE A 46 -4.13 7.59 -9.76
N GLU A 47 -4.99 7.42 -8.79
CA GLU A 47 -5.17 8.37 -7.70
C GLU A 47 -4.51 7.82 -6.42
N PRO A 48 -3.55 8.55 -5.83
CA PRO A 48 -2.97 8.18 -4.56
C PRO A 48 -4.04 8.17 -3.45
N ASP A 49 -4.20 7.04 -2.78
CA ASP A 49 -5.24 6.83 -1.77
C ASP A 49 -4.60 6.44 -0.44
N ALA A 50 -4.62 7.36 0.52
CA ALA A 50 -4.05 7.17 1.84
C ALA A 50 -4.79 6.07 2.65
N ALA A 51 -6.09 5.88 2.45
CA ALA A 51 -6.84 4.84 3.16
C ALA A 51 -6.49 3.43 2.67
N LYS A 52 -6.22 3.26 1.37
CA LYS A 52 -5.65 2.03 0.84
C LYS A 52 -4.21 1.85 1.34
N GLY A 53 -3.45 2.94 1.39
CA GLY A 53 -2.09 2.97 1.91
C GLY A 53 -2.01 2.52 3.36
N GLU A 54 -2.93 2.95 4.22
CA GLU A 54 -3.02 2.53 5.62
C GLU A 54 -3.19 1.02 5.75
N LYS A 55 -4.13 0.43 5.02
CA LYS A 55 -4.36 -1.02 5.04
C LYS A 55 -3.12 -1.81 4.61
N LEU A 56 -2.47 -1.35 3.55
CA LEU A 56 -1.24 -1.96 3.04
C LEU A 56 -0.07 -1.76 4.02
N PHE A 57 0.03 -0.60 4.68
CA PHE A 57 1.02 -0.32 5.71
C PHE A 57 0.85 -1.25 6.91
N ILE A 58 -0.37 -1.42 7.41
CA ILE A 58 -0.66 -2.32 8.52
C ILE A 58 -0.25 -3.77 8.17
N ALA A 59 -0.51 -4.20 6.96
CA ALA A 59 -0.19 -5.56 6.53
C ALA A 59 1.32 -5.82 6.34
N ASN A 60 2.10 -4.81 5.92
CA ASN A 60 3.48 -5.02 5.48
C ASN A 60 4.54 -4.31 6.33
N CYS A 61 4.19 -3.25 7.06
CA CYS A 61 5.14 -2.35 7.70
C CYS A 61 4.96 -2.22 9.21
N ALA A 62 3.71 -2.35 9.70
CA ALA A 62 3.36 -2.09 11.08
C ALA A 62 4.00 -3.06 12.08
N ALA A 63 4.41 -4.25 11.65
CA ALA A 63 5.11 -5.21 12.51
C ALA A 63 6.40 -4.61 13.11
N CYS A 64 7.12 -3.77 12.34
CA CYS A 64 8.33 -3.09 12.78
C CYS A 64 8.05 -1.64 13.17
N HIS A 65 7.37 -0.86 12.32
CA HIS A 65 7.17 0.57 12.51
C HIS A 65 5.97 0.94 13.39
N GLN A 66 5.22 -0.05 13.85
CA GLN A 66 3.97 0.08 14.61
C GLN A 66 2.87 0.81 13.82
N ALA A 67 1.61 0.55 14.13
CA ALA A 67 0.48 1.24 13.49
C ALA A 67 0.48 2.76 13.78
N SER A 68 1.07 3.16 14.90
CA SER A 68 1.26 4.56 15.28
C SER A 68 2.39 5.27 14.51
N GLY A 69 3.18 4.56 13.71
CA GLY A 69 4.36 5.11 13.04
C GLY A 69 5.51 5.52 13.95
N LEU A 70 5.44 5.22 15.25
CA LEU A 70 6.46 5.60 16.23
C LEU A 70 7.66 4.63 16.27
N GLY A 71 7.52 3.47 15.62
CA GLY A 71 8.54 2.45 15.65
C GLY A 71 8.75 1.86 17.06
N VAL A 72 9.92 1.30 17.29
CA VAL A 72 10.34 0.75 18.59
C VAL A 72 11.69 1.37 18.95
N PRO A 73 11.78 2.12 20.05
CA PRO A 73 13.04 2.77 20.44
C PRO A 73 14.22 1.80 20.47
N GLY A 74 15.31 2.19 19.84
CA GLY A 74 16.54 1.40 19.75
C GLY A 74 16.50 0.23 18.74
N ALA A 75 15.32 -0.16 18.25
CA ALA A 75 15.18 -1.27 17.30
C ALA A 75 14.68 -0.82 15.92
N PHE A 76 13.55 -0.13 15.87
CA PHE A 76 12.94 0.30 14.62
C PHE A 76 12.65 1.80 14.63
N PRO A 77 13.14 2.56 13.63
CA PRO A 77 13.01 4.01 13.61
C PRO A 77 11.56 4.46 13.44
N PRO A 78 11.20 5.64 14.02
CA PRO A 78 9.91 6.25 13.80
C PRO A 78 9.79 6.77 12.35
N LEU A 79 8.58 6.67 11.80
CA LEU A 79 8.18 7.29 10.55
C LEU A 79 7.46 8.62 10.80
N ALA A 80 6.86 8.76 11.97
CA ALA A 80 6.18 9.96 12.41
C ALA A 80 7.17 11.13 12.51
N LYS A 81 6.84 12.25 11.85
CA LYS A 81 7.64 13.49 11.82
C LYS A 81 9.11 13.27 11.45
N SER A 82 9.37 12.28 10.60
CA SER A 82 10.71 11.89 10.19
C SER A 82 11.14 12.66 8.93
N ALA A 83 12.31 13.30 8.97
CA ALA A 83 12.91 13.93 7.80
C ALA A 83 13.22 12.93 6.67
N TRP A 84 13.40 11.66 7.01
CA TRP A 84 13.58 10.59 6.02
C TRP A 84 12.34 10.36 5.17
N VAL A 85 11.16 10.63 5.73
CA VAL A 85 9.86 10.45 5.08
C VAL A 85 9.41 11.73 4.37
N ALA A 86 9.59 12.88 5.02
CA ALA A 86 9.05 14.16 4.55
C ALA A 86 9.77 14.75 3.34
N GLY A 87 11.05 14.45 3.16
CA GLY A 87 11.86 14.98 2.06
C GLY A 87 11.61 14.31 0.70
N ALA A 88 12.67 14.11 -0.06
CA ALA A 88 12.63 13.52 -1.39
C ALA A 88 11.85 12.20 -1.42
N GLU A 89 10.84 12.11 -2.29
CA GLU A 89 10.00 10.91 -2.40
C GLU A 89 10.78 9.69 -2.88
N GLU A 90 11.78 9.92 -3.74
CA GLU A 90 12.66 8.85 -4.25
C GLU A 90 13.41 8.14 -3.12
N ARG A 91 13.81 8.88 -2.07
CA ARG A 91 14.48 8.30 -0.90
C ARG A 91 13.58 7.30 -0.20
N LEU A 92 12.32 7.68 0.05
CA LEU A 92 11.34 6.80 0.67
C LEU A 92 11.01 5.60 -0.23
N ILE A 93 10.78 5.84 -1.53
CA ILE A 93 10.48 4.78 -2.50
C ILE A 93 11.63 3.76 -2.56
N LYS A 94 12.88 4.22 -2.66
CA LYS A 94 14.07 3.34 -2.68
C LYS A 94 14.18 2.51 -1.40
N ALA A 95 13.95 3.13 -0.22
CA ALA A 95 13.95 2.43 1.06
C ALA A 95 12.88 1.34 1.12
N ILE A 96 11.68 1.58 0.60
CA ILE A 96 10.62 0.57 0.55
C ILE A 96 10.96 -0.55 -0.44
N LEU A 97 11.46 -0.21 -1.63
CA LEU A 97 11.67 -1.18 -2.72
C LEU A 97 12.82 -2.15 -2.46
N VAL A 98 13.96 -1.67 -2.01
CA VAL A 98 15.17 -2.50 -1.85
C VAL A 98 15.65 -2.61 -0.42
N GLY A 99 15.08 -1.84 0.50
CA GLY A 99 15.45 -1.85 1.90
C GLY A 99 16.69 -1.03 2.24
N LEU A 100 17.00 -0.98 3.53
CA LEU A 100 18.14 -0.27 4.11
C LEU A 100 18.88 -1.18 5.07
N ALA A 101 20.21 -1.17 5.04
CA ALA A 101 21.05 -1.89 6.01
C ALA A 101 22.15 -0.98 6.53
N GLY A 102 22.26 -0.85 7.84
CA GLY A 102 23.28 -0.04 8.51
C GLY A 102 22.75 1.00 9.47
N GLU A 103 23.66 1.87 9.94
CA GLU A 103 23.34 2.93 10.90
C GLU A 103 22.57 4.08 10.22
N ILE A 104 21.49 4.49 10.85
CA ILE A 104 20.64 5.61 10.44
C ILE A 104 20.31 6.46 11.65
N GLU A 105 20.32 7.78 11.51
CA GLU A 105 19.84 8.69 12.53
C GLU A 105 18.46 9.23 12.15
N VAL A 106 17.49 9.09 13.06
CA VAL A 106 16.12 9.58 12.87
C VAL A 106 15.70 10.34 14.13
N ASN A 107 15.34 11.59 13.96
CA ASN A 107 14.92 12.49 15.05
C ASN A 107 15.95 12.56 16.20
N GLY A 108 17.26 12.55 15.88
CA GLY A 108 18.36 12.61 16.85
C GLY A 108 18.67 11.29 17.55
N VAL A 109 18.02 10.20 17.17
CA VAL A 109 18.27 8.86 17.71
C VAL A 109 18.90 7.97 16.65
N LYS A 110 19.95 7.26 17.02
CA LYS A 110 20.63 6.31 16.16
C LYS A 110 19.98 4.93 16.22
N TYR A 111 19.80 4.34 15.05
CA TYR A 111 19.30 2.99 14.85
C TYR A 111 20.29 2.25 13.95
N ASN A 112 20.60 1.02 14.29
CA ASN A 112 21.45 0.18 13.46
C ASN A 112 20.69 -1.13 13.20
N GLY A 113 20.07 -1.23 12.04
CA GLY A 113 19.19 -2.33 11.71
C GLY A 113 19.20 -2.70 10.24
N ASN A 114 18.34 -3.62 9.91
CA ASN A 114 18.13 -4.09 8.56
C ASN A 114 16.64 -4.00 8.22
N MET A 115 16.26 -3.07 7.36
CA MET A 115 14.94 -3.00 6.76
C MET A 115 14.96 -3.85 5.49
N PRO A 116 14.18 -4.92 5.41
CA PRO A 116 14.14 -5.76 4.21
C PRO A 116 13.46 -5.04 3.03
N ASN A 117 13.60 -5.59 1.84
CA ASN A 117 13.02 -5.10 0.59
C ASN A 117 11.52 -5.41 0.48
N VAL A 118 10.71 -4.92 1.41
CA VAL A 118 9.26 -5.22 1.52
C VAL A 118 8.50 -4.89 0.22
N GLY A 119 8.90 -3.82 -0.46
CA GLY A 119 8.28 -3.36 -1.70
C GLY A 119 8.60 -4.19 -2.93
N ALA A 120 9.54 -5.13 -2.86
CA ALA A 120 9.93 -5.95 -4.02
C ALA A 120 8.77 -6.80 -4.55
N ALA A 121 7.91 -7.31 -3.67
CA ALA A 121 6.74 -8.12 -4.02
C ALA A 121 5.48 -7.28 -4.29
N LEU A 122 5.51 -5.97 -4.06
CA LEU A 122 4.37 -5.08 -4.21
C LEU A 122 4.34 -4.45 -5.61
N LYS A 123 3.13 -4.25 -6.13
CA LYS A 123 2.90 -3.47 -7.36
C LYS A 123 3.22 -1.99 -7.12
N ASP A 124 3.57 -1.25 -8.18
CA ASP A 124 3.92 0.17 -8.08
C ASP A 124 2.78 1.00 -7.45
N ALA A 125 1.54 0.75 -7.82
CA ALA A 125 0.37 1.37 -7.21
C ALA A 125 0.26 1.11 -5.70
N GLN A 126 0.62 -0.10 -5.23
CA GLN A 126 0.57 -0.43 -3.81
C GLN A 126 1.68 0.31 -3.03
N VAL A 127 2.87 0.37 -3.59
CA VAL A 127 3.98 1.14 -3.01
C VAL A 127 3.64 2.63 -2.96
N ALA A 128 3.03 3.16 -4.02
CA ALA A 128 2.59 4.56 -4.09
C ALA A 128 1.54 4.88 -3.01
N HIS A 129 0.54 4.01 -2.81
CA HIS A 129 -0.44 4.16 -1.73
C HIS A 129 0.23 4.14 -0.33
N ILE A 130 1.14 3.18 -0.07
CA ILE A 130 1.89 3.11 1.20
C ILE A 130 2.71 4.38 1.41
N ALA A 131 3.48 4.80 0.41
CA ALA A 131 4.31 5.99 0.49
C ALA A 131 3.48 7.25 0.73
N THR A 132 2.34 7.39 0.05
CA THR A 132 1.39 8.49 0.26
C THR A 132 0.87 8.50 1.70
N TYR A 133 0.42 7.36 2.23
CA TYR A 133 -0.04 7.25 3.60
C TYR A 133 1.05 7.66 4.59
N VAL A 134 2.24 7.07 4.49
CA VAL A 134 3.37 7.34 5.40
C VAL A 134 3.78 8.81 5.35
N ARG A 135 3.70 9.47 4.20
CA ARG A 135 4.04 10.89 4.02
C ARG A 135 2.98 11.85 4.58
N GLN A 136 1.77 11.37 4.85
CA GLN A 136 0.65 12.20 5.33
C GLN A 136 0.16 11.82 6.74
N ALA A 137 0.50 10.62 7.23
CA ALA A 137 0.09 10.14 8.53
C ALA A 137 0.95 10.72 9.67
N TRP A 138 0.45 10.62 10.89
CA TRP A 138 1.14 10.91 12.15
C TRP A 138 1.78 12.29 12.24
N GLY A 139 1.18 13.28 11.58
CA GLY A 139 1.66 14.66 11.54
C GLY A 139 2.77 14.91 10.50
N ASN A 140 2.98 13.98 9.59
CA ASN A 140 3.71 14.23 8.35
C ASN A 140 2.80 15.03 7.39
N THR A 141 3.38 15.96 6.61
CA THR A 141 2.65 16.88 5.73
C THR A 141 3.23 16.93 4.33
N ALA A 142 3.85 15.84 3.89
CA ALA A 142 4.46 15.77 2.56
C ALA A 142 3.43 15.36 1.49
N GLY A 143 3.74 15.67 0.24
CA GLY A 143 2.87 15.39 -0.91
C GLY A 143 2.65 13.91 -1.19
N PRO A 144 1.60 13.57 -1.95
CA PRO A 144 1.34 12.20 -2.38
C PRO A 144 2.42 11.70 -3.34
N VAL A 145 2.48 10.38 -3.51
CA VAL A 145 3.41 9.70 -4.42
C VAL A 145 2.62 9.01 -5.52
N MET A 146 3.01 9.23 -6.77
CA MET A 146 2.38 8.63 -7.94
C MET A 146 2.99 7.25 -8.24
N ASP A 147 2.19 6.34 -8.77
CA ASP A 147 2.64 5.00 -9.18
C ASP A 147 3.65 5.07 -10.35
N THR A 148 3.48 6.04 -11.25
CA THR A 148 4.42 6.32 -12.34
C THR A 148 5.80 6.67 -11.79
N LYS A 149 5.86 7.42 -10.68
CA LYS A 149 7.12 7.74 -10.00
C LYS A 149 7.76 6.49 -9.38
N VAL A 150 6.95 5.63 -8.77
CA VAL A 150 7.44 4.34 -8.25
C VAL A 150 8.00 3.47 -9.36
N ALA A 151 7.29 3.36 -10.50
CA ALA A 151 7.75 2.59 -11.66
C ALA A 151 9.09 3.13 -12.21
N GLU A 152 9.24 4.46 -12.31
CA GLU A 152 10.47 5.11 -12.72
C GLU A 152 11.64 4.76 -11.80
N VAL A 153 11.43 4.91 -10.48
CA VAL A 153 12.45 4.61 -9.47
C VAL A 153 12.78 3.12 -9.48
N ARG A 154 11.81 2.22 -9.57
CA ARG A 154 12.02 0.77 -9.67
C ARG A 154 12.86 0.42 -10.91
N LYS A 155 12.58 1.03 -12.05
CA LYS A 155 13.38 0.85 -13.27
C LYS A 155 14.81 1.35 -13.09
N ALA A 156 14.99 2.50 -12.45
CA ALA A 156 16.33 3.08 -12.21
C ALA A 156 17.16 2.24 -11.22
N ILE A 157 16.55 1.67 -10.20
CA ILE A 157 17.22 0.79 -9.22
C ILE A 157 17.67 -0.52 -9.88
N GLY A 158 16.88 -1.10 -10.80
CA GLY A 158 17.17 -2.38 -11.44
C GLY A 158 17.29 -3.53 -10.43
N THR A 159 18.40 -4.25 -10.48
CA THR A 159 18.70 -5.40 -9.61
C THR A 159 19.56 -5.04 -8.39
N ARG A 160 19.62 -3.75 -8.03
CA ARG A 160 20.39 -3.30 -6.87
C ARG A 160 19.90 -3.97 -5.58
N GLY A 161 20.84 -4.36 -4.72
CA GLY A 161 20.56 -4.77 -3.35
C GLY A 161 20.21 -3.59 -2.42
N GLN A 162 20.11 -3.88 -1.13
CA GLN A 162 19.81 -2.87 -0.10
C GLN A 162 20.78 -1.67 -0.16
N TYR A 163 20.25 -0.49 0.16
CA TYR A 163 21.06 0.71 0.32
C TYR A 163 21.75 0.73 1.67
N ALA A 164 23.02 1.15 1.67
CA ALA A 164 23.59 1.73 2.87
C ALA A 164 22.99 3.15 3.06
N PRO A 165 22.56 3.54 4.27
CA PRO A 165 21.93 4.83 4.51
C PRO A 165 22.78 6.01 4.01
N ALA A 166 24.11 5.95 4.21
CA ALA A 166 25.03 6.98 3.76
C ALA A 166 25.03 7.17 2.22
N ASP A 167 24.88 6.08 1.46
CA ASP A 167 24.83 6.17 0.00
C ASP A 167 23.48 6.72 -0.48
N LEU A 168 22.40 6.32 0.17
CA LEU A 168 21.07 6.87 -0.13
C LEU A 168 20.99 8.36 0.19
N LEU A 169 21.66 8.83 1.23
CA LEU A 169 21.72 10.26 1.57
C LEU A 169 22.63 11.06 0.65
N LYS A 170 23.62 10.46 0.01
CA LYS A 170 24.39 11.12 -1.06
C LYS A 170 23.53 11.40 -2.28
N GLU A 171 22.65 10.43 -2.64
CA GLU A 171 21.73 10.59 -3.76
C GLU A 171 20.57 11.54 -3.42
N HIS A 172 20.05 11.45 -2.22
CA HIS A 172 18.88 12.21 -1.74
C HIS A 172 19.13 12.72 -0.31
N PRO A 173 19.81 13.85 -0.14
CA PRO A 173 20.11 14.42 1.18
C PRO A 173 18.85 14.73 2.00
N LEU A 174 18.99 14.75 3.32
CA LEU A 174 17.94 15.29 4.19
C LEU A 174 17.88 16.80 3.97
N GLU A 175 16.66 17.31 3.76
CA GLU A 175 16.45 18.74 3.66
C GLU A 175 16.74 19.37 5.04
N SER A 176 17.59 20.41 5.06
CA SER A 176 17.78 21.23 6.24
C SER A 176 16.48 21.98 6.54
N LYS A 177 15.96 21.82 7.77
CA LYS A 177 14.84 22.64 8.24
C LYS A 177 15.24 24.10 8.34
#